data_c6d8259f76c8dc0ce4f39a620e0b46db
#
_entry.id   c6d8259f76c8dc0ce4f39a620e0b46db
#
_cell.length_a   1.000
_cell.length_b   1.000
_cell.length_c   1.000
_cell.angle_alpha   90.00
_cell.angle_beta   90.00
_cell.angle_gamma   90.00
#
_symmetry.space_group_name_H-M   'P 1'
#
loop_
_entity.id
_entity.type
_entity.pdbx_description
1 polymer ?
#
loop_
_entity_poly.entity_id
_entity_poly.type
_entity_poly.pdbx_seq_one_letter_code
_entity_poly.pdbx_strand_id
1 'polypeptide(L)'
;QDSYAYTEAEATGSIGLPSQTPETFAPLQPIRMAKKHVYLLLGGIESWDGWATSAGMFGLQSSLAVLPDVEVTTYEWASFKKVLDDIALLPKDDIVIVIGYSGGGAKATWVANGYFGGSYPKDALPRPRIDLMILYDPSPTWSMMPIQDNVKRAICYRNITPLFFGLGGGVLVGNNTQIDTIDIFEHHWLVQMDSTLHQRTIKEVKNVQRLGDGYAAQ
;
A
#
# COMPACT_ATOMS: atom_id res chain seq x y z
N GLN A 1 -36.28 -19.42 85.79
CA GLN A 1 -36.68 -20.41 84.76
C GLN A 1 -37.51 -19.66 83.73
N ASP A 2 -36.82 -19.08 82.75
CA ASP A 2 -37.45 -18.30 81.67
C ASP A 2 -37.36 -19.14 80.41
N SER A 3 -38.52 -19.59 79.91
CA SER A 3 -38.69 -20.28 78.63
C SER A 3 -38.80 -19.27 77.51
N TYR A 4 -37.86 -19.25 76.62
CA TYR A 4 -37.91 -18.51 75.38
C TYR A 4 -38.61 -19.30 74.31
N ALA A 5 -39.81 -18.79 73.88
CA ALA A 5 -40.55 -19.30 72.74
C ALA A 5 -39.93 -18.69 71.43
N TYR A 6 -39.49 -19.58 70.56
CA TYR A 6 -39.09 -19.23 69.21
C TYR A 6 -40.33 -19.23 68.31
N THR A 7 -40.66 -18.10 67.72
CA THR A 7 -41.65 -18.03 66.65
C THR A 7 -40.92 -18.14 65.31
N GLU A 8 -41.17 -19.24 64.58
CA GLU A 8 -40.74 -19.36 63.16
C GLU A 8 -41.56 -18.39 62.30
N ALA A 9 -40.90 -17.42 61.73
CA ALA A 9 -41.45 -16.60 60.66
C ALA A 9 -41.17 -17.28 59.33
N GLU A 10 -42.17 -17.79 58.64
CA GLU A 10 -42.08 -18.31 57.28
C GLU A 10 -41.76 -17.15 56.31
N ALA A 11 -40.56 -17.10 55.81
CA ALA A 11 -40.18 -16.23 54.73
C ALA A 11 -40.39 -16.90 53.38
N THR A 12 -41.63 -16.90 52.87
CA THR A 12 -41.90 -17.24 51.47
C THR A 12 -41.60 -16.06 50.55
N GLY A 13 -40.33 -15.75 50.37
CA GLY A 13 -39.85 -14.80 49.37
C GLY A 13 -39.56 -15.54 48.06
N SER A 14 -40.49 -15.61 47.15
CA SER A 14 -40.25 -16.04 45.76
C SER A 14 -39.36 -15.03 45.07
N ILE A 15 -38.06 -15.33 44.95
CA ILE A 15 -37.13 -14.56 44.12
C ILE A 15 -37.43 -14.89 42.66
N GLY A 16 -38.22 -14.04 42.00
CA GLY A 16 -38.44 -14.11 40.58
C GLY A 16 -37.10 -13.82 39.87
N LEU A 17 -36.49 -14.86 39.30
CA LEU A 17 -35.34 -14.68 38.40
C LEU A 17 -35.83 -13.85 37.21
N PRO A 18 -35.09 -12.79 36.81
CA PRO A 18 -35.41 -12.05 35.61
C PRO A 18 -35.35 -12.98 34.40
N SER A 19 -36.46 -13.04 33.66
CA SER A 19 -36.53 -13.77 32.38
C SER A 19 -35.49 -13.21 31.43
N GLN A 20 -34.37 -13.91 31.29
CA GLN A 20 -33.39 -13.58 30.25
C GLN A 20 -34.02 -13.99 28.93
N THR A 21 -34.49 -13.01 28.17
CA THR A 21 -34.76 -13.20 26.75
C THR A 21 -33.43 -13.62 26.09
N PRO A 22 -33.41 -14.73 25.32
CA PRO A 22 -32.21 -15.15 24.64
C PRO A 22 -31.75 -14.01 23.70
N GLU A 23 -30.59 -13.43 23.99
CA GLU A 23 -29.97 -12.51 23.06
C GLU A 23 -29.73 -13.25 21.74
N THR A 24 -30.45 -12.85 20.70
CA THR A 24 -30.25 -13.32 19.36
C THR A 24 -28.90 -12.74 18.90
N PHE A 25 -27.83 -13.52 19.04
CA PHE A 25 -26.54 -13.17 18.49
C PHE A 25 -26.72 -13.02 16.99
N ALA A 26 -26.45 -11.80 16.48
CA ALA A 26 -26.36 -11.59 15.05
C ALA A 26 -25.28 -12.55 14.49
N PRO A 27 -25.53 -13.20 13.35
CA PRO A 27 -24.56 -14.11 12.77
C PRO A 27 -23.24 -13.35 12.58
N LEU A 28 -22.15 -13.94 13.07
CA LEU A 28 -20.81 -13.39 12.90
C LEU A 28 -20.56 -13.17 11.40
N GLN A 29 -20.36 -11.93 11.02
CA GLN A 29 -19.96 -11.60 9.65
C GLN A 29 -18.64 -12.32 9.37
N PRO A 30 -18.49 -12.99 8.21
CA PRO A 30 -17.21 -13.61 7.87
C PRO A 30 -16.10 -12.55 7.90
N ILE A 31 -15.03 -12.84 8.62
CA ILE A 31 -13.86 -11.96 8.68
C ILE A 31 -13.28 -11.87 7.28
N ARG A 32 -13.41 -10.71 6.64
CA ARG A 32 -12.80 -10.46 5.35
C ARG A 32 -11.29 -10.35 5.53
N MET A 33 -10.54 -11.20 4.84
CA MET A 33 -9.08 -11.06 4.75
C MET A 33 -8.73 -9.80 3.94
N ALA A 34 -7.81 -8.98 4.47
CA ALA A 34 -7.30 -7.83 3.75
C ALA A 34 -6.55 -8.27 2.49
N LYS A 35 -6.84 -7.64 1.36
CA LYS A 35 -6.14 -7.88 0.10
C LYS A 35 -5.01 -6.89 -0.10
N LYS A 36 -4.01 -7.28 -0.88
CA LYS A 36 -2.92 -6.42 -1.33
C LYS A 36 -3.18 -5.98 -2.76
N HIS A 37 -3.37 -4.69 -2.95
CA HIS A 37 -3.55 -4.09 -4.28
C HIS A 37 -2.22 -3.48 -4.72
N VAL A 38 -1.65 -4.05 -5.77
CA VAL A 38 -0.38 -3.61 -6.36
C VAL A 38 -0.66 -2.87 -7.65
N TYR A 39 -0.29 -1.60 -7.69
CA TYR A 39 -0.38 -0.74 -8.86
C TYR A 39 1.00 -0.58 -9.47
N LEU A 40 1.19 -1.10 -10.69
CA LEU A 40 2.42 -0.96 -11.46
C LEU A 40 2.28 0.22 -12.43
N LEU A 41 3.18 1.19 -12.34
CA LEU A 41 3.30 2.30 -13.27
C LEU A 41 4.51 2.08 -14.18
N LEU A 42 4.24 1.89 -15.46
CA LEU A 42 5.24 1.62 -16.50
C LEU A 42 6.07 2.87 -16.82
N GLY A 43 7.18 2.71 -17.51
CA GLY A 43 8.06 3.80 -17.94
C GLY A 43 7.45 4.72 -19.03
N GLY A 44 8.13 5.80 -19.38
CA GLY A 44 7.54 6.89 -20.16
C GLY A 44 7.65 6.81 -21.69
N ILE A 45 8.21 5.76 -22.31
CA ILE A 45 8.47 5.73 -23.76
C ILE A 45 7.75 4.56 -24.46
N GLU A 46 6.82 3.92 -23.78
CA GLU A 46 6.25 2.63 -24.22
C GLU A 46 5.27 2.74 -25.39
N SER A 47 4.76 3.93 -25.66
CA SER A 47 3.75 4.12 -26.69
C SER A 47 4.30 4.47 -28.08
N TRP A 48 5.65 4.63 -28.23
CA TRP A 48 6.14 5.29 -29.44
C TRP A 48 6.56 4.35 -30.58
N ASP A 49 6.97 3.14 -30.34
CA ASP A 49 7.43 2.25 -31.43
C ASP A 49 7.30 0.74 -31.20
N GLY A 50 6.41 0.31 -30.32
CA GLY A 50 6.17 -1.13 -30.12
C GLY A 50 7.34 -1.87 -29.45
N TRP A 51 8.34 -1.17 -28.98
CA TRP A 51 9.41 -1.74 -28.15
C TRP A 51 8.94 -1.74 -26.71
N ALA A 52 8.82 -2.92 -26.14
CA ALA A 52 8.39 -3.11 -24.74
C ALA A 52 9.50 -2.61 -23.79
N THR A 53 9.60 -1.29 -23.62
CA THR A 53 10.60 -0.67 -22.72
C THR A 53 10.38 -1.04 -21.26
N SER A 54 9.22 -1.64 -20.91
CA SER A 54 8.91 -2.14 -19.58
C SER A 54 8.68 -3.66 -19.55
N ALA A 55 9.33 -4.42 -20.42
CA ALA A 55 9.17 -5.89 -20.49
C ALA A 55 9.40 -6.56 -19.13
N GLY A 56 10.37 -6.09 -18.35
CA GLY A 56 10.63 -6.59 -17.01
C GLY A 56 9.52 -6.29 -16.03
N MET A 57 8.86 -5.13 -16.14
CA MET A 57 7.71 -4.80 -15.30
C MET A 57 6.53 -5.75 -15.56
N PHE A 58 6.30 -6.20 -16.79
CA PHE A 58 5.31 -7.24 -17.10
C PHE A 58 5.72 -8.60 -16.53
N GLY A 59 7.02 -8.92 -16.52
CA GLY A 59 7.56 -10.11 -15.83
C GLY A 59 7.30 -10.05 -14.32
N LEU A 60 7.51 -8.89 -13.71
CA LEU A 60 7.21 -8.64 -12.30
C LEU A 60 5.70 -8.75 -12.03
N GLN A 61 4.86 -8.16 -12.89
CA GLN A 61 3.39 -8.28 -12.81
C GLN A 61 2.97 -9.75 -12.75
N SER A 62 3.45 -10.56 -13.70
CA SER A 62 3.13 -11.98 -13.77
C SER A 62 3.55 -12.74 -12.51
N SER A 63 4.72 -12.40 -11.96
CA SER A 63 5.25 -13.00 -10.74
C SER A 63 4.48 -12.59 -9.47
N LEU A 64 3.94 -11.39 -9.43
CA LEU A 64 3.13 -10.90 -8.32
C LEU A 64 1.69 -11.43 -8.39
N ALA A 65 1.12 -11.55 -9.60
CA ALA A 65 -0.26 -11.99 -9.79
C ALA A 65 -0.55 -13.43 -9.36
N VAL A 66 0.50 -14.26 -9.20
CA VAL A 66 0.35 -15.63 -8.67
C VAL A 66 0.42 -15.72 -7.16
N LEU A 67 0.67 -14.61 -6.48
CA LEU A 67 0.70 -14.58 -5.02
C LEU A 67 -0.73 -14.60 -4.45
N PRO A 68 -0.97 -15.35 -3.36
CA PRO A 68 -2.25 -15.32 -2.69
C PRO A 68 -2.52 -13.90 -2.15
N ASP A 69 -3.77 -13.49 -2.15
CA ASP A 69 -4.25 -12.20 -1.63
C ASP A 69 -3.65 -10.95 -2.32
N VAL A 70 -3.04 -11.11 -3.49
CA VAL A 70 -2.47 -10.02 -4.28
C VAL A 70 -3.27 -9.81 -5.56
N GLU A 71 -3.75 -8.60 -5.76
CA GLU A 71 -4.35 -8.12 -7.00
C GLU A 71 -3.39 -7.12 -7.66
N VAL A 72 -3.03 -7.34 -8.91
CA VAL A 72 -2.07 -6.51 -9.63
C VAL A 72 -2.75 -5.80 -10.79
N THR A 73 -2.66 -4.48 -10.81
CA THR A 73 -3.13 -3.66 -11.93
C THR A 73 -1.97 -2.85 -12.50
N THR A 74 -1.81 -2.89 -13.82
CA THR A 74 -0.73 -2.18 -14.51
C THR A 74 -1.27 -1.02 -15.31
N TYR A 75 -0.62 0.13 -15.17
CA TYR A 75 -0.95 1.37 -15.86
C TYR A 75 0.26 1.96 -16.56
N GLU A 76 0.03 2.57 -17.72
CA GLU A 76 1.01 3.46 -18.30
C GLU A 76 1.27 4.66 -17.37
N TRP A 77 2.47 5.19 -17.39
CA TRP A 77 2.87 6.34 -16.57
C TRP A 77 1.90 7.54 -16.67
N ALA A 78 1.33 7.79 -17.86
CA ALA A 78 0.37 8.88 -18.09
C ALA A 78 -1.00 8.64 -17.45
N SER A 79 -1.32 7.38 -17.14
CA SER A 79 -2.59 6.97 -16.54
C SER A 79 -2.58 6.96 -15.00
N PHE A 80 -1.62 7.60 -14.35
CA PHE A 80 -1.47 7.63 -12.89
C PHE A 80 -2.71 8.13 -12.14
N LYS A 81 -3.56 8.94 -12.79
CA LYS A 81 -4.85 9.37 -12.22
C LYS A 81 -5.79 8.21 -11.94
N LYS A 82 -5.83 7.21 -12.81
CA LYS A 82 -6.66 6.02 -12.61
C LYS A 82 -6.26 5.26 -11.35
N VAL A 83 -4.97 5.28 -11.00
CA VAL A 83 -4.50 4.70 -9.74
C VAL A 83 -5.13 5.39 -8.53
N LEU A 84 -5.26 6.73 -8.57
CA LEU A 84 -5.92 7.48 -7.50
C LEU A 84 -7.41 7.14 -7.40
N ASP A 85 -8.09 7.05 -8.54
CA ASP A 85 -9.50 6.70 -8.60
C ASP A 85 -9.74 5.29 -8.04
N ASP A 86 -8.89 4.33 -8.41
CA ASP A 86 -8.97 2.96 -7.90
C ASP A 86 -8.71 2.89 -6.38
N ILE A 87 -7.65 3.54 -5.89
CA ILE A 87 -7.34 3.54 -4.45
C ILE A 87 -8.49 4.13 -3.64
N ALA A 88 -9.17 5.15 -4.17
CA ALA A 88 -10.29 5.79 -3.49
C ALA A 88 -11.50 4.84 -3.28
N LEU A 89 -11.61 3.80 -4.09
CA LEU A 89 -12.69 2.80 -4.02
C LEU A 89 -12.34 1.59 -3.14
N LEU A 90 -11.09 1.47 -2.72
CA LEU A 90 -10.67 0.32 -1.92
C LEU A 90 -11.24 0.34 -0.50
N PRO A 91 -11.54 -0.83 0.05
CA PRO A 91 -11.81 -0.97 1.47
C PRO A 91 -10.64 -0.44 2.31
N LYS A 92 -10.97 0.23 3.41
CA LYS A 92 -9.95 0.85 4.27
C LYS A 92 -8.92 -0.15 4.82
N ASP A 93 -9.29 -1.41 4.90
CA ASP A 93 -8.45 -2.47 5.47
C ASP A 93 -7.50 -3.11 4.46
N ASP A 94 -7.67 -2.84 3.19
CA ASP A 94 -6.78 -3.36 2.16
C ASP A 94 -5.42 -2.65 2.16
N ILE A 95 -4.40 -3.36 1.71
CA ILE A 95 -3.03 -2.90 1.64
C ILE A 95 -2.78 -2.33 0.26
N VAL A 96 -2.26 -1.10 0.21
CA VAL A 96 -1.98 -0.39 -1.04
C VAL A 96 -0.48 -0.37 -1.30
N ILE A 97 -0.08 -0.88 -2.46
CA ILE A 97 1.31 -0.93 -2.91
C ILE A 97 1.41 -0.25 -4.26
N VAL A 98 2.33 0.70 -4.40
CA VAL A 98 2.58 1.40 -5.66
C VAL A 98 4.02 1.13 -6.09
N ILE A 99 4.18 0.59 -7.30
CA ILE A 99 5.48 0.29 -7.88
C ILE A 99 5.61 1.07 -9.19
N GLY A 100 6.71 1.78 -9.38
CA GLY A 100 6.92 2.57 -10.59
C GLY A 100 8.33 2.43 -11.15
N TYR A 101 8.43 2.40 -12.48
CA TYR A 101 9.69 2.38 -13.20
C TYR A 101 9.89 3.66 -14.01
N SER A 102 11.09 4.25 -13.99
CA SER A 102 11.45 5.41 -14.81
C SER A 102 10.46 6.58 -14.66
N GLY A 103 9.79 7.01 -15.73
CA GLY A 103 8.70 7.99 -15.69
C GLY A 103 7.55 7.58 -14.80
N GLY A 104 7.19 6.29 -14.78
CA GLY A 104 6.20 5.73 -13.86
C GLY A 104 6.62 5.85 -12.40
N GLY A 105 7.93 5.74 -12.11
CA GLY A 105 8.48 5.99 -10.77
C GLY A 105 8.28 7.44 -10.33
N ALA A 106 8.52 8.42 -11.22
CA ALA A 106 8.21 9.81 -10.93
C ALA A 106 6.70 10.02 -10.70
N LYS A 107 5.84 9.42 -11.52
CA LYS A 107 4.37 9.52 -11.39
C LYS A 107 3.83 8.81 -10.15
N ALA A 108 4.49 7.78 -9.65
CA ALA A 108 4.16 7.18 -8.35
C ALA A 108 4.24 8.21 -7.22
N THR A 109 5.21 9.14 -7.27
CA THR A 109 5.27 10.24 -6.29
C THR A 109 4.11 11.24 -6.44
N TRP A 110 3.55 11.39 -7.65
CA TRP A 110 2.34 12.21 -7.88
C TRP A 110 1.10 11.52 -7.30
N VAL A 111 0.97 10.20 -7.49
CA VAL A 111 -0.06 9.39 -6.83
C VAL A 111 0.00 9.59 -5.32
N ALA A 112 1.18 9.47 -4.71
CA ALA A 112 1.35 9.65 -3.27
C ALA A 112 0.91 11.03 -2.78
N ASN A 113 1.02 12.05 -3.61
CA ASN A 113 0.63 13.41 -3.26
C ASN A 113 -0.83 13.76 -3.62
N GLY A 114 -1.60 12.82 -4.19
CA GLY A 114 -2.95 13.11 -4.69
C GLY A 114 -2.96 14.16 -5.80
N TYR A 115 -1.88 14.22 -6.59
CA TYR A 115 -1.70 15.28 -7.58
C TYR A 115 -2.36 14.92 -8.91
N PHE A 116 -3.23 15.78 -9.43
CA PHE A 116 -4.01 15.57 -10.65
C PHE A 116 -3.42 16.18 -11.92
N GLY A 117 -2.35 16.93 -11.81
CA GLY A 117 -1.82 17.73 -12.92
C GLY A 117 -2.64 19.02 -13.09
N GLY A 118 -2.01 20.16 -13.01
CA GLY A 118 -2.60 21.48 -12.99
C GLY A 118 -1.79 22.41 -12.10
N SER A 119 -2.29 23.59 -11.82
CA SER A 119 -1.60 24.52 -10.90
C SER A 119 -1.72 23.97 -9.48
N TYR A 120 -0.61 23.44 -8.95
CA TYR A 120 -0.50 23.08 -7.53
C TYR A 120 -0.92 24.27 -6.66
N PRO A 121 -1.74 24.13 -5.66
CA PRO A 121 -2.32 23.00 -4.92
C PRO A 121 -3.86 22.88 -5.01
N LYS A 122 -4.54 23.58 -5.92
CA LYS A 122 -6.01 23.72 -5.91
C LYS A 122 -6.75 22.44 -6.24
N ASP A 123 -6.11 21.52 -6.97
CA ASP A 123 -6.73 20.32 -7.49
C ASP A 123 -6.16 19.04 -6.86
N ALA A 124 -5.47 19.16 -5.72
CA ALA A 124 -4.96 17.98 -5.03
C ALA A 124 -6.11 17.23 -4.34
N LEU A 125 -6.29 15.97 -4.70
CA LEU A 125 -7.15 15.07 -3.94
C LEU A 125 -6.55 14.81 -2.55
N PRO A 126 -7.37 14.30 -1.61
CA PRO A 126 -6.82 13.77 -0.37
C PRO A 126 -5.72 12.76 -0.69
N ARG A 127 -4.57 12.90 -0.03
CA ARG A 127 -3.45 11.99 -0.23
C ARG A 127 -3.86 10.57 0.10
N PRO A 128 -3.72 9.62 -0.84
CA PRO A 128 -4.06 8.23 -0.58
C PRO A 128 -3.08 7.62 0.41
N ARG A 129 -3.54 6.72 1.27
CA ARG A 129 -2.64 5.90 2.07
C ARG A 129 -1.93 4.91 1.16
N ILE A 130 -0.61 4.83 1.26
CA ILE A 130 0.23 3.86 0.58
C ILE A 130 1.07 3.13 1.64
N ASP A 131 0.91 1.82 1.73
CA ASP A 131 1.61 1.02 2.73
C ASP A 131 3.05 0.70 2.29
N LEU A 132 3.28 0.55 0.98
CA LEU A 132 4.60 0.34 0.39
C LEU A 132 4.71 1.01 -0.99
N MET A 133 5.78 1.76 -1.20
CA MET A 133 6.16 2.30 -2.50
C MET A 133 7.50 1.72 -2.93
N ILE A 134 7.61 1.25 -4.18
CA ILE A 134 8.87 0.74 -4.72
C ILE A 134 9.15 1.42 -6.06
N LEU A 135 10.30 2.06 -6.17
CA LEU A 135 10.70 2.79 -7.37
C LEU A 135 11.93 2.15 -8.01
N TYR A 136 11.80 1.82 -9.28
CA TYR A 136 12.86 1.30 -10.13
C TYR A 136 13.43 2.43 -10.97
N ASP A 137 14.57 2.93 -10.57
CA ASP A 137 15.33 4.00 -11.23
C ASP A 137 14.44 5.16 -11.72
N PRO A 138 13.75 5.85 -10.79
CA PRO A 138 12.79 6.88 -11.15
C PRO A 138 13.47 8.02 -11.90
N SER A 139 12.79 8.55 -12.91
CA SER A 139 13.34 9.63 -13.74
C SER A 139 13.12 11.00 -13.09
N PRO A 140 14.19 11.76 -12.79
CA PRO A 140 14.06 13.09 -12.20
C PRO A 140 13.49 14.11 -13.20
N THR A 141 13.61 13.86 -14.49
CA THR A 141 13.10 14.77 -15.55
C THR A 141 11.60 14.93 -15.55
N TRP A 142 10.86 14.00 -14.92
CA TRP A 142 9.41 14.00 -14.82
C TRP A 142 8.88 14.64 -13.53
N SER A 143 9.64 15.52 -12.91
CA SER A 143 9.25 16.30 -11.74
C SER A 143 8.76 15.42 -10.58
N MET A 144 9.66 14.62 -10.02
CA MET A 144 9.40 13.86 -8.79
C MET A 144 8.96 14.81 -7.68
N MET A 145 7.99 14.36 -6.89
CA MET A 145 7.49 15.11 -5.72
C MET A 145 7.98 14.47 -4.43
N PRO A 146 8.28 15.27 -3.39
CA PRO A 146 8.53 14.73 -2.06
C PRO A 146 7.31 13.94 -1.57
N ILE A 147 7.54 12.74 -1.03
CA ILE A 147 6.48 11.94 -0.41
C ILE A 147 6.28 12.35 1.05
N GLN A 148 5.11 12.06 1.60
CA GLN A 148 4.72 12.47 2.94
C GLN A 148 4.39 11.23 3.80
N ASP A 149 4.00 11.44 5.02
CA ASP A 149 3.67 10.43 6.03
C ASP A 149 2.52 9.47 5.66
N ASN A 150 1.76 9.79 4.62
CA ASN A 150 0.75 8.90 4.03
C ASN A 150 1.38 7.70 3.28
N VAL A 151 2.66 7.77 2.94
CA VAL A 151 3.47 6.64 2.46
C VAL A 151 4.23 6.06 3.65
N LYS A 152 3.92 4.84 4.06
CA LYS A 152 4.51 4.25 5.28
C LYS A 152 5.96 3.85 5.09
N ARG A 153 6.28 3.22 3.98
CA ARG A 153 7.64 2.83 3.61
C ARG A 153 7.85 2.98 2.11
N ALA A 154 9.03 3.42 1.73
CA ALA A 154 9.44 3.49 0.34
C ALA A 154 10.81 2.84 0.12
N ILE A 155 10.97 2.16 -1.01
CA ILE A 155 12.22 1.59 -1.47
C ILE A 155 12.53 2.22 -2.83
N CYS A 156 13.71 2.80 -2.98
CA CYS A 156 14.13 3.41 -4.23
C CYS A 156 15.41 2.73 -4.73
N TYR A 157 15.31 1.95 -5.78
CA TYR A 157 16.46 1.42 -6.52
C TYR A 157 16.95 2.52 -7.46
N ARG A 158 18.08 3.13 -7.14
CA ARG A 158 18.61 4.29 -7.84
C ARG A 158 19.85 3.92 -8.63
N ASN A 159 19.82 4.14 -9.92
CA ASN A 159 21.00 4.00 -10.74
C ASN A 159 21.98 5.17 -10.49
N ILE A 160 23.21 4.84 -10.16
CA ILE A 160 24.28 5.83 -9.97
C ILE A 160 25.32 5.79 -11.08
N THR A 161 25.06 5.03 -12.15
CA THR A 161 25.96 5.00 -13.32
C THR A 161 25.82 6.31 -14.10
N PRO A 162 26.91 7.04 -14.36
CA PRO A 162 26.84 8.40 -14.94
C PRO A 162 26.38 8.45 -16.41
N LEU A 163 26.00 7.35 -16.98
CA LEU A 163 25.69 7.23 -18.41
C LEU A 163 24.18 7.29 -18.66
N PHE A 164 23.81 8.13 -19.57
CA PHE A 164 22.53 8.34 -20.23
C PHE A 164 21.62 9.46 -19.71
N PHE A 165 21.91 10.69 -20.19
CA PHE A 165 20.92 11.76 -20.42
C PHE A 165 19.92 12.09 -19.29
N GLY A 166 20.20 11.76 -18.04
CA GLY A 166 19.30 12.08 -16.92
C GLY A 166 17.97 11.32 -16.91
N LEU A 167 17.90 10.19 -17.59
CA LEU A 167 16.66 9.39 -17.64
C LEU A 167 16.36 8.66 -16.33
N GLY A 168 17.39 8.40 -15.50
CA GLY A 168 17.27 7.71 -14.22
C GLY A 168 18.02 8.41 -13.11
N GLY A 169 18.18 7.75 -11.96
CA GLY A 169 18.95 8.26 -10.81
C GLY A 169 18.19 9.28 -9.97
N GLY A 170 16.87 9.37 -10.10
CA GLY A 170 16.05 10.25 -9.29
C GLY A 170 16.19 9.96 -7.80
N VAL A 171 16.34 11.01 -6.99
CA VAL A 171 16.41 10.92 -5.53
C VAL A 171 15.01 11.08 -4.95
N LEU A 172 14.56 10.06 -4.21
CA LEU A 172 13.30 10.15 -3.48
C LEU A 172 13.54 10.91 -2.17
N VAL A 173 12.74 11.93 -1.96
CA VAL A 173 12.75 12.73 -0.73
C VAL A 173 11.43 12.53 -0.01
N GLY A 174 11.46 12.42 1.31
CA GLY A 174 10.24 12.24 2.11
C GLY A 174 10.33 12.89 3.48
N ASN A 175 9.16 13.23 4.00
CA ASN A 175 8.96 13.73 5.36
C ASN A 175 8.24 12.66 6.18
N ASN A 176 8.85 12.21 7.29
CA ASN A 176 8.30 11.19 8.20
C ASN A 176 7.96 9.84 7.53
N THR A 177 8.60 9.52 6.41
CA THR A 177 8.49 8.24 5.70
C THR A 177 9.81 7.50 5.84
N GLN A 178 9.76 6.20 6.12
CA GLN A 178 10.95 5.35 6.02
C GLN A 178 11.31 5.17 4.54
N ILE A 179 12.48 5.66 4.13
CA ILE A 179 12.98 5.52 2.75
C ILE A 179 14.27 4.72 2.77
N ASP A 180 14.25 3.59 2.06
CA ASP A 180 15.43 2.77 1.81
C ASP A 180 15.91 3.06 0.38
N THR A 181 16.97 3.86 0.23
CA THR A 181 17.61 4.07 -1.08
C THR A 181 18.71 3.06 -1.29
N ILE A 182 18.63 2.32 -2.40
CA ILE A 182 19.57 1.27 -2.77
C ILE A 182 20.22 1.68 -4.10
N ASP A 183 21.51 2.02 -4.03
CA ASP A 183 22.28 2.38 -5.20
C ASP A 183 22.61 1.12 -6.01
N ILE A 184 22.37 1.19 -7.31
CA ILE A 184 22.61 0.13 -8.27
C ILE A 184 23.50 0.62 -9.40
N PHE A 185 24.28 -0.29 -10.01
CA PHE A 185 25.24 0.00 -11.07
C PHE A 185 24.80 -0.62 -12.39
N GLU A 186 23.52 -0.61 -12.65
CA GLU A 186 22.97 -1.17 -13.87
C GLU A 186 22.54 -0.08 -14.85
N HIS A 187 22.46 -0.46 -16.13
CA HIS A 187 21.91 0.43 -17.14
C HIS A 187 20.42 0.68 -16.89
N HIS A 188 19.95 1.92 -17.07
CA HIS A 188 18.55 2.31 -16.82
C HIS A 188 17.52 1.33 -17.37
N TRP A 189 17.71 0.85 -18.62
CA TRP A 189 16.82 -0.10 -19.27
C TRP A 189 16.84 -1.52 -18.66
N LEU A 190 17.95 -1.89 -18.02
CA LEU A 190 18.13 -3.23 -17.44
C LEU A 190 17.63 -3.33 -16.00
N VAL A 191 17.58 -2.22 -15.28
CA VAL A 191 17.11 -2.18 -13.88
C VAL A 191 15.75 -2.85 -13.70
N GLN A 192 14.82 -2.58 -14.60
CA GLN A 192 13.49 -3.15 -14.56
C GLN A 192 13.44 -4.65 -14.94
N MET A 193 14.53 -5.19 -15.50
CA MET A 193 14.67 -6.61 -15.87
C MET A 193 15.49 -7.41 -14.85
N ASP A 194 16.09 -6.75 -13.86
CA ASP A 194 16.93 -7.41 -12.85
C ASP A 194 16.12 -8.36 -11.98
N SER A 195 16.41 -9.64 -12.14
CA SER A 195 15.75 -10.72 -11.41
C SER A 195 15.98 -10.63 -9.89
N THR A 196 17.12 -10.11 -9.45
CA THR A 196 17.43 -9.91 -8.02
C THR A 196 16.54 -8.84 -7.41
N LEU A 197 16.33 -7.74 -8.13
CA LEU A 197 15.42 -6.68 -7.70
C LEU A 197 13.96 -7.16 -7.72
N HIS A 198 13.58 -7.97 -8.71
CA HIS A 198 12.26 -8.60 -8.73
C HIS A 198 12.05 -9.50 -7.50
N GLN A 199 13.01 -10.38 -7.17
CA GLN A 199 12.93 -11.24 -6.00
C GLN A 199 12.80 -10.45 -4.69
N ARG A 200 13.55 -9.36 -4.56
CA ARG A 200 13.43 -8.44 -3.42
C ARG A 200 12.05 -7.82 -3.35
N THR A 201 11.54 -7.30 -4.46
CA THR A 201 10.20 -6.71 -4.55
C THR A 201 9.11 -7.70 -4.18
N ILE A 202 9.19 -8.92 -4.71
CA ILE A 202 8.24 -10.00 -4.37
C ILE A 202 8.27 -10.30 -2.86
N LYS A 203 9.47 -10.35 -2.26
CA LYS A 203 9.63 -10.55 -0.82
C LYS A 203 9.01 -9.40 -0.03
N GLU A 204 9.22 -8.16 -0.43
CA GLU A 204 8.63 -6.99 0.23
C GLU A 204 7.09 -6.99 0.12
N VAL A 205 6.55 -7.28 -1.05
CA VAL A 205 5.10 -7.41 -1.27
C VAL A 205 4.49 -8.53 -0.41
N LYS A 206 5.17 -9.68 -0.29
CA LYS A 206 4.72 -10.75 0.60
C LYS A 206 4.68 -10.32 2.06
N ASN A 207 5.68 -9.59 2.51
CA ASN A 207 5.91 -9.27 3.91
C ASN A 207 5.22 -7.98 4.37
N VAL A 208 4.79 -7.11 3.44
CA VAL A 208 4.10 -5.89 3.84
C VAL A 208 2.82 -6.23 4.60
N GLN A 209 2.70 -5.65 5.78
CA GLN A 209 1.54 -5.75 6.65
C GLN A 209 0.94 -4.36 6.81
N ARG A 210 -0.33 -4.30 7.10
CA ARG A 210 -0.95 -3.05 7.49
C ARG A 210 -0.33 -2.57 8.79
N LEU A 211 0.36 -1.42 8.75
CA LEU A 211 0.84 -0.76 9.95
C LEU A 211 -0.36 -0.14 10.68
N GLY A 212 -0.93 -0.87 11.60
CA GLY A 212 -2.09 -0.40 12.41
C GLY A 212 -2.59 -1.45 13.38
N ASP A 213 -2.41 -2.72 13.08
CA ASP A 213 -3.00 -3.79 13.89
C ASP A 213 -2.05 -4.36 14.95
N GLY A 214 -0.83 -3.81 15.11
CA GLY A 214 0.20 -4.33 16.01
C GLY A 214 0.81 -3.35 17.01
N TYR A 215 0.43 -2.09 17.03
CA TYR A 215 0.85 -1.11 18.05
C TYR A 215 -0.28 -0.74 19.02
N ALA A 216 -1.03 -1.73 19.46
CA ALA A 216 -1.75 -1.62 20.72
C ALA A 216 -0.76 -2.08 21.79
N ALA A 217 -0.06 -1.09 22.37
CA ALA A 217 0.61 -1.10 23.69
C ALA A 217 1.10 -2.47 24.23
N GLN A 218 2.42 -2.68 24.18
CA GLN A 218 3.10 -3.39 25.25
C GLN A 218 3.61 -2.38 26.25
#